data_e7f70dc3413937a34bb82306541bfb51
#
_entry.id   e7f70dc3413937a34bb82306541bfb51
#
_cell.length_a   1.000
_cell.length_b   1.000
_cell.length_c   1.000
_cell.angle_alpha   90.00
_cell.angle_beta   90.00
_cell.angle_gamma   90.00
#
_symmetry.space_group_name_H-M   'P 1'
#
loop_
_entity.id
_entity.type
_entity.pdbx_description
1 polymer ?
#
loop_
_entity_poly.entity_id
_entity_poly.type
_entity_poly.pdbx_seq_one_letter_code
_entity_poly.pdbx_strand_id
1 'polypeptide(L)'
;MTADVVVIGGGISGLATAYDLKQRGHRVVVLERQASPGGNAVSERRSGFLMEHGPSTMNAHVPVANEISRGLGLDDERCDLGDGIRQRYLVSGGTLAAIPMGPFGLLTAGYLSPLARIRMLADFFLPHGKDGEEETVMDFCSRRFGREFAERVIDPLVAGIYAGRASELSVLAIFPKLVALEEKYGSVSLGMMHRRREGGKMPGSRLFSWRDGIATLPAALAQRLGTTIRTGVTVRRISPSHNGFDIHVGNKGRLQAKSVVVATQAHVTAQLISEIDPEGAAAARQIKAPPLAVVFLGFPRRCVDHPLDGLGFLTSEAENRNIIGAQFCSTMFPCRAPAGHVAVSAYLGGTRAPDLARLPAPELIDLARSEFRDLIGAVGNPTVAQVRHWPLGLPQYGSGHQALIEGLGTTDRRKSGLFLTGNYFAGPSVASCLSVAQETALAAHEYLNRAQGLQFQQTVS
;
A
#
# COMPACT_ATOMS: atom_id res chain seq x y z
N MET A 1 -8.60 29.49 17.50
CA MET A 1 -8.23 29.72 16.07
C MET A 1 -9.09 28.81 15.22
N THR A 2 -9.82 29.40 14.30
CA THR A 2 -10.67 28.68 13.34
C THR A 2 -9.83 28.34 12.11
N ALA A 3 -9.66 27.06 11.82
CA ALA A 3 -9.08 26.58 10.56
C ALA A 3 -10.21 26.45 9.52
N ASP A 4 -9.88 26.51 8.23
CA ASP A 4 -10.83 26.10 7.21
C ASP A 4 -10.95 24.58 7.19
N VAL A 5 -9.80 23.88 7.28
CA VAL A 5 -9.74 22.41 7.35
C VAL A 5 -8.81 21.94 8.47
N VAL A 6 -9.27 20.95 9.22
CA VAL A 6 -8.40 20.15 10.10
C VAL A 6 -8.22 18.76 9.49
N VAL A 7 -6.98 18.36 9.27
CA VAL A 7 -6.59 17.01 8.81
C VAL A 7 -6.10 16.22 10.02
N ILE A 8 -6.71 15.07 10.29
CA ILE A 8 -6.39 14.20 11.41
C ILE A 8 -5.59 13.00 10.91
N GLY A 9 -4.33 12.91 11.30
CA GLY A 9 -3.34 11.94 10.85
C GLY A 9 -2.30 12.54 9.92
N GLY A 10 -1.03 12.47 10.34
CA GLY A 10 0.15 12.97 9.62
C GLY A 10 0.86 11.88 8.80
N GLY A 11 0.16 10.83 8.35
CA GLY A 11 0.66 9.87 7.38
C GLY A 11 0.65 10.44 5.96
N ILE A 12 1.11 9.67 4.97
CA ILE A 12 1.21 10.11 3.56
C ILE A 12 -0.11 10.68 3.04
N SER A 13 -1.25 9.99 3.27
CA SER A 13 -2.57 10.46 2.81
C SER A 13 -2.93 11.83 3.41
N GLY A 14 -2.76 11.98 4.74
CA GLY A 14 -3.07 13.23 5.41
C GLY A 14 -2.16 14.38 5.01
N LEU A 15 -0.84 14.13 4.93
CA LEU A 15 0.13 15.14 4.50
C LEU A 15 -0.10 15.59 3.05
N ALA A 16 -0.38 14.66 2.14
CA ALA A 16 -0.66 14.97 0.74
C ALA A 16 -1.96 15.76 0.58
N THR A 17 -3.04 15.36 1.28
CA THR A 17 -4.30 16.11 1.30
C THR A 17 -4.10 17.52 1.86
N ALA A 18 -3.37 17.66 2.97
CA ALA A 18 -3.08 18.95 3.59
C ALA A 18 -2.24 19.86 2.68
N TYR A 19 -1.25 19.27 1.99
CA TYR A 19 -0.40 19.99 1.04
C TYR A 19 -1.22 20.54 -0.13
N ASP A 20 -2.06 19.73 -0.77
CA ASP A 20 -2.92 20.15 -1.88
C ASP A 20 -3.90 21.25 -1.43
N LEU A 21 -4.58 21.08 -0.30
CA LEU A 21 -5.48 22.10 0.24
C LEU A 21 -4.78 23.43 0.57
N LYS A 22 -3.56 23.36 1.11
CA LYS A 22 -2.74 24.56 1.36
C LYS A 22 -2.34 25.25 0.07
N GLN A 23 -1.98 24.52 -0.98
CA GLN A 23 -1.69 25.08 -2.32
C GLN A 23 -2.91 25.76 -2.94
N ARG A 24 -4.12 25.29 -2.63
CA ARG A 24 -5.40 25.93 -3.03
C ARG A 24 -5.82 27.12 -2.15
N GLY A 25 -4.96 27.55 -1.21
CA GLY A 25 -5.17 28.76 -0.40
C GLY A 25 -5.98 28.55 0.89
N HIS A 26 -6.29 27.33 1.30
CA HIS A 26 -7.01 27.08 2.55
C HIS A 26 -6.11 27.13 3.78
N ARG A 27 -6.66 27.57 4.91
CA ARG A 27 -6.00 27.51 6.23
C ARG A 27 -6.14 26.12 6.80
N VAL A 28 -5.07 25.31 6.68
CA VAL A 28 -5.04 23.91 7.08
C VAL A 28 -4.29 23.73 8.41
N VAL A 29 -4.77 22.83 9.25
CA VAL A 29 -4.06 22.32 10.44
C VAL A 29 -4.01 20.81 10.36
N VAL A 30 -2.82 20.23 10.46
CA VAL A 30 -2.62 18.77 10.55
C VAL A 30 -2.39 18.41 12.02
N LEU A 31 -3.11 17.40 12.51
CA LEU A 31 -2.96 16.87 13.87
C LEU A 31 -2.39 15.45 13.78
N GLU A 32 -1.18 15.27 14.31
CA GLU A 32 -0.49 13.96 14.34
C GLU A 32 -0.23 13.53 15.79
N ARG A 33 -0.57 12.28 16.09
CA ARG A 33 -0.40 11.71 17.42
C ARG A 33 1.07 11.43 17.78
N GLN A 34 1.85 10.99 16.80
CA GLN A 34 3.26 10.69 16.97
C GLN A 34 4.10 11.98 17.12
N ALA A 35 5.32 11.81 17.62
CA ALA A 35 6.27 12.92 17.73
C ALA A 35 6.75 13.42 16.36
N SER A 36 6.66 12.60 15.31
CA SER A 36 7.02 12.93 13.94
C SER A 36 5.94 12.49 12.95
N PRO A 37 5.70 13.26 11.88
CA PRO A 37 4.82 12.84 10.80
C PRO A 37 5.49 11.79 9.90
N GLY A 38 4.70 11.13 9.03
CA GLY A 38 5.15 10.12 8.06
C GLY A 38 4.37 8.82 8.10
N GLY A 39 3.72 8.52 9.23
CA GLY A 39 2.91 7.30 9.39
C GLY A 39 3.74 6.03 9.21
N ASN A 40 3.33 5.17 8.26
CA ASN A 40 4.01 3.89 8.01
C ASN A 40 5.20 4.00 7.03
N ALA A 41 5.43 5.15 6.40
CA ALA A 41 6.58 5.37 5.52
C ALA A 41 7.80 5.77 6.36
N VAL A 42 8.50 4.77 6.87
CA VAL A 42 9.65 4.92 7.77
C VAL A 42 10.88 4.30 7.15
N SER A 43 11.91 5.10 6.95
CA SER A 43 13.25 4.68 6.54
C SER A 43 14.25 4.98 7.65
N GLU A 44 15.18 4.08 7.91
CA GLU A 44 16.18 4.21 8.96
C GLU A 44 17.59 3.90 8.41
N ARG A 45 18.58 4.77 8.70
CA ARG A 45 19.98 4.49 8.41
C ARG A 45 20.69 3.99 9.65
N ARG A 46 21.33 2.82 9.53
CA ARG A 46 22.12 2.23 10.62
C ARG A 46 23.32 1.45 10.05
N SER A 47 24.50 1.70 10.55
CA SER A 47 25.74 1.01 10.13
C SER A 47 25.96 0.99 8.62
N GLY A 48 25.61 2.08 7.92
CA GLY A 48 25.72 2.20 6.46
C GLY A 48 24.58 1.57 5.66
N PHE A 49 23.67 0.85 6.29
CA PHE A 49 22.47 0.31 5.66
C PHE A 49 21.31 1.31 5.72
N LEU A 50 20.46 1.31 4.70
CA LEU A 50 19.18 2.00 4.71
C LEU A 50 18.06 0.96 4.72
N MET A 51 17.30 0.94 5.80
CA MET A 51 16.22 0.00 6.09
C MET A 51 14.87 0.64 5.86
N GLU A 52 14.00 -0.02 5.09
CA GLU A 52 12.61 0.37 4.94
C GLU A 52 11.74 -0.48 5.90
N HIS A 53 11.02 0.18 6.77
CA HIS A 53 10.21 -0.49 7.77
C HIS A 53 8.75 -0.69 7.34
N GLY A 54 8.34 -0.05 6.25
CA GLY A 54 6.99 -0.14 5.67
C GLY A 54 7.06 -0.25 4.14
N PRO A 55 6.38 0.66 3.40
CA PRO A 55 6.55 0.72 1.95
C PRO A 55 8.02 1.03 1.60
N SER A 56 8.48 0.49 0.48
CA SER A 56 9.87 0.66 0.02
C SER A 56 9.98 1.31 -1.36
N THR A 57 8.86 1.36 -2.09
CA THR A 57 8.83 1.77 -3.50
C THR A 57 7.62 2.63 -3.85
N MET A 58 7.80 3.42 -4.90
CA MET A 58 6.76 4.15 -5.62
C MET A 58 6.56 3.56 -7.02
N ASN A 59 5.34 3.63 -7.54
CA ASN A 59 5.03 3.23 -8.91
C ASN A 59 4.95 4.45 -9.84
N ALA A 60 5.89 4.61 -10.75
CA ALA A 60 5.96 5.72 -11.69
C ALA A 60 4.85 5.70 -12.77
N HIS A 61 4.10 4.62 -12.91
CA HIS A 61 2.96 4.58 -13.83
C HIS A 61 1.70 5.28 -13.28
N VAL A 62 1.71 5.65 -12.01
CA VAL A 62 0.65 6.46 -11.42
C VAL A 62 1.04 7.94 -11.53
N PRO A 63 0.34 8.76 -12.31
CA PRO A 63 0.75 10.14 -12.63
C PRO A 63 1.04 10.99 -11.40
N VAL A 64 0.17 10.95 -10.39
CA VAL A 64 0.32 11.72 -9.15
C VAL A 64 1.66 11.46 -8.43
N ALA A 65 2.24 10.26 -8.58
CA ALA A 65 3.53 9.92 -7.97
C ALA A 65 4.67 10.77 -8.54
N ASN A 66 4.66 11.00 -9.85
CA ASN A 66 5.67 11.84 -10.51
C ASN A 66 5.36 13.33 -10.32
N GLU A 67 4.10 13.71 -10.33
CA GLU A 67 3.66 15.10 -10.14
C GLU A 67 4.07 15.63 -8.77
N ILE A 68 3.81 14.87 -7.71
CA ILE A 68 4.15 15.25 -6.34
C ILE A 68 5.67 15.25 -6.12
N SER A 69 6.40 14.26 -6.69
CA SER A 69 7.87 14.22 -6.64
C SER A 69 8.47 15.50 -7.24
N ARG A 70 8.02 15.88 -8.43
CA ARG A 70 8.46 17.09 -9.13
C ARG A 70 8.05 18.35 -8.37
N GLY A 71 6.81 18.45 -7.91
CA GLY A 71 6.29 19.60 -7.15
C GLY A 71 7.03 19.86 -5.84
N LEU A 72 7.59 18.82 -5.25
CA LEU A 72 8.41 18.90 -4.04
C LEU A 72 9.91 19.10 -4.33
N GLY A 73 10.35 18.98 -5.59
CA GLY A 73 11.76 19.08 -5.99
C GLY A 73 12.58 17.84 -5.64
N LEU A 74 11.98 16.65 -5.67
CA LEU A 74 12.61 15.39 -5.26
C LEU A 74 13.18 14.57 -6.44
N ASP A 75 13.13 15.10 -7.67
CA ASP A 75 13.54 14.35 -8.86
C ASP A 75 15.04 14.04 -8.86
N ASP A 76 15.88 14.92 -8.34
CA ASP A 76 17.35 14.72 -8.24
C ASP A 76 17.75 13.68 -7.18
N GLU A 77 16.87 13.43 -6.22
CA GLU A 77 17.08 12.41 -5.18
C GLU A 77 16.51 11.04 -5.57
N ARG A 78 15.86 10.98 -6.71
CA ARG A 78 15.20 9.76 -7.21
C ARG A 78 16.22 8.67 -7.50
N CYS A 79 15.89 7.45 -7.05
CA CYS A 79 16.57 6.21 -7.38
C CYS A 79 15.61 5.31 -8.15
N ASP A 80 15.90 5.05 -9.42
CA ASP A 80 15.21 4.00 -10.17
C ASP A 80 15.76 2.62 -9.78
N LEU A 81 15.05 1.56 -10.16
CA LEU A 81 15.51 0.18 -9.90
C LEU A 81 16.90 -0.06 -10.49
N GLY A 82 17.73 -0.78 -9.76
CA GLY A 82 19.08 -1.15 -10.19
C GLY A 82 19.08 -2.03 -11.44
N ASP A 83 20.10 -1.87 -12.28
CA ASP A 83 20.27 -2.63 -13.53
C ASP A 83 20.55 -4.15 -13.30
N GLY A 84 20.82 -4.54 -12.05
CA GLY A 84 21.04 -5.94 -11.66
C GLY A 84 19.78 -6.81 -11.63
N ILE A 85 18.59 -6.23 -11.84
CA ILE A 85 17.32 -6.96 -11.75
C ILE A 85 17.03 -7.65 -13.07
N ARG A 86 17.18 -8.96 -13.09
CA ARG A 86 16.97 -9.82 -14.27
C ARG A 86 15.80 -10.78 -14.10
N GLN A 87 15.47 -11.13 -12.86
CA GLN A 87 14.56 -12.21 -12.52
C GLN A 87 13.49 -11.77 -11.52
N ARG A 88 12.43 -12.56 -11.45
CA ARG A 88 11.50 -12.64 -10.32
C ARG A 88 11.55 -14.06 -9.81
N TYR A 89 11.48 -14.24 -8.51
CA TYR A 89 11.59 -15.56 -7.91
C TYR A 89 10.30 -15.94 -7.17
N LEU A 90 9.91 -17.19 -7.31
CA LEU A 90 8.92 -17.85 -6.46
C LEU A 90 9.57 -19.04 -5.80
N VAL A 91 9.16 -19.35 -4.57
CA VAL A 91 9.58 -20.61 -3.93
C VAL A 91 8.78 -21.74 -4.55
N SER A 92 9.45 -22.83 -4.91
CA SER A 92 8.86 -24.05 -5.44
C SER A 92 9.67 -25.26 -5.01
N GLY A 93 9.02 -26.17 -4.27
CA GLY A 93 9.70 -27.38 -3.74
C GLY A 93 10.89 -27.03 -2.85
N GLY A 94 10.78 -25.96 -2.07
CA GLY A 94 11.83 -25.53 -1.14
C GLY A 94 13.01 -24.75 -1.76
N THR A 95 12.98 -24.47 -3.07
CA THR A 95 14.03 -23.73 -3.78
C THR A 95 13.49 -22.51 -4.52
N LEU A 96 14.36 -21.58 -4.90
CA LEU A 96 13.97 -20.40 -5.69
C LEU A 96 13.88 -20.76 -7.18
N ALA A 97 12.68 -20.69 -7.73
CA ALA A 97 12.41 -20.82 -9.16
C ALA A 97 12.35 -19.44 -9.82
N ALA A 98 13.22 -19.21 -10.80
CA ALA A 98 13.23 -17.97 -11.56
C ALA A 98 12.05 -17.90 -12.53
N ILE A 99 11.34 -16.77 -12.56
CA ILE A 99 10.30 -16.49 -13.54
C ILE A 99 10.85 -15.42 -14.50
N PRO A 100 10.98 -15.74 -15.80
CA PRO A 100 11.44 -14.79 -16.80
C PRO A 100 10.54 -13.55 -16.88
N MET A 101 11.15 -12.37 -17.00
CA MET A 101 10.49 -11.07 -17.11
C MET A 101 9.93 -10.83 -18.53
N GLY A 102 8.98 -11.62 -18.98
CA GLY A 102 8.41 -11.46 -20.32
C GLY A 102 6.98 -11.97 -20.43
N PRO A 103 6.24 -11.56 -21.46
CA PRO A 103 4.84 -11.97 -21.64
C PRO A 103 4.65 -13.49 -21.82
N PHE A 104 5.68 -14.19 -22.29
CA PHE A 104 5.69 -15.64 -22.44
C PHE A 104 6.48 -16.36 -21.31
N GLY A 105 7.06 -15.63 -20.38
CA GLY A 105 7.89 -16.20 -19.32
C GLY A 105 7.17 -17.27 -18.49
N LEU A 106 5.91 -17.05 -18.18
CA LEU A 106 5.07 -18.03 -17.46
C LEU A 106 4.74 -19.27 -18.29
N LEU A 107 4.63 -19.14 -19.61
CA LEU A 107 4.37 -20.29 -20.50
C LEU A 107 5.62 -21.15 -20.75
N THR A 108 6.80 -20.57 -20.60
CA THR A 108 8.08 -21.26 -20.83
C THR A 108 8.79 -21.72 -19.56
N ALA A 109 8.45 -21.11 -18.42
CA ALA A 109 9.06 -21.46 -17.12
C ALA A 109 8.66 -22.87 -16.67
N GLY A 110 9.62 -23.66 -16.18
CA GLY A 110 9.39 -25.00 -15.59
C GLY A 110 8.57 -25.01 -14.30
N TYR A 111 8.12 -23.85 -13.87
CA TYR A 111 7.38 -23.59 -12.65
C TYR A 111 5.93 -24.10 -12.67
N LEU A 112 5.26 -24.08 -13.83
CA LEU A 112 3.93 -24.64 -14.03
C LEU A 112 3.99 -25.95 -14.80
N SER A 113 3.11 -26.89 -14.45
CA SER A 113 2.98 -28.14 -15.18
C SER A 113 2.58 -27.89 -16.66
N PRO A 114 2.92 -28.78 -17.60
CA PRO A 114 2.47 -28.65 -18.99
C PRO A 114 0.96 -28.52 -19.13
N LEU A 115 0.19 -29.25 -18.32
CA LEU A 115 -1.27 -29.17 -18.31
C LEU A 115 -1.78 -27.81 -17.83
N ALA A 116 -1.16 -27.21 -16.80
CA ALA A 116 -1.52 -25.88 -16.33
C ALA A 116 -1.27 -24.83 -17.42
N ARG A 117 -0.17 -24.93 -18.17
CA ARG A 117 0.12 -24.01 -19.29
C ARG A 117 -0.93 -24.08 -20.40
N ILE A 118 -1.35 -25.32 -20.77
CA ILE A 118 -2.44 -25.53 -21.74
C ILE A 118 -3.75 -24.97 -21.16
N ARG A 119 -4.03 -25.23 -19.87
CA ARG A 119 -5.24 -24.74 -19.20
C ARG A 119 -5.35 -23.21 -19.22
N MET A 120 -4.24 -22.48 -19.09
CA MET A 120 -4.23 -21.04 -19.22
C MET A 120 -4.72 -20.52 -20.58
N LEU A 121 -4.49 -21.28 -21.67
CA LEU A 121 -4.97 -20.91 -23.01
C LEU A 121 -6.49 -21.08 -23.14
N ALA A 122 -7.14 -21.83 -22.24
CA ALA A 122 -8.59 -21.95 -22.24
C ALA A 122 -9.32 -20.64 -21.93
N ASP A 123 -8.62 -19.64 -21.34
CA ASP A 123 -9.20 -18.30 -21.11
C ASP A 123 -9.82 -17.66 -22.37
N PHE A 124 -9.28 -17.98 -23.54
CA PHE A 124 -9.82 -17.47 -24.81
C PHE A 124 -11.23 -17.99 -25.16
N PHE A 125 -11.65 -19.10 -24.58
CA PHE A 125 -12.86 -19.82 -24.95
C PHE A 125 -13.87 -19.96 -23.80
N LEU A 126 -13.51 -19.53 -22.60
CA LEU A 126 -14.37 -19.65 -21.42
C LEU A 126 -15.45 -18.57 -21.42
N PRO A 127 -16.69 -18.90 -21.01
CA PRO A 127 -17.74 -17.92 -20.83
C PRO A 127 -17.39 -16.92 -19.72
N HIS A 128 -18.09 -15.79 -19.72
CA HIS A 128 -18.03 -14.81 -18.63
C HIS A 128 -18.41 -15.46 -17.30
N GLY A 129 -17.93 -14.88 -16.20
CA GLY A 129 -18.45 -15.13 -14.88
C GLY A 129 -19.94 -14.76 -14.81
N LYS A 130 -20.60 -15.18 -13.75
CA LYS A 130 -22.00 -14.80 -13.55
C LYS A 130 -22.06 -13.34 -13.12
N ASP A 131 -22.93 -12.58 -13.77
CA ASP A 131 -23.14 -11.17 -13.45
C ASP A 131 -23.62 -11.02 -12.00
N GLY A 132 -22.98 -10.13 -11.25
CA GLY A 132 -23.36 -9.78 -9.88
C GLY A 132 -22.83 -10.70 -8.78
N GLU A 133 -22.14 -11.78 -9.08
CA GLU A 133 -21.42 -12.57 -8.06
C GLU A 133 -20.03 -11.96 -7.81
N GLU A 134 -19.75 -11.61 -6.56
CA GLU A 134 -18.42 -11.13 -6.16
C GLU A 134 -17.47 -12.33 -6.00
N GLU A 135 -16.48 -12.43 -6.89
CA GLU A 135 -15.48 -13.49 -6.86
C GLU A 135 -14.28 -13.10 -5.98
N THR A 136 -13.70 -14.11 -5.32
CA THR A 136 -12.35 -13.95 -4.75
C THR A 136 -11.29 -13.97 -5.87
N VAL A 137 -10.10 -13.47 -5.59
CA VAL A 137 -8.99 -13.56 -6.56
C VAL A 137 -8.67 -15.00 -6.91
N MET A 138 -8.74 -15.91 -5.93
CA MET A 138 -8.50 -17.34 -6.13
C MET A 138 -9.53 -17.93 -7.08
N ASP A 139 -10.83 -17.66 -6.87
CA ASP A 139 -11.90 -18.20 -7.69
C ASP A 139 -11.85 -17.67 -9.12
N PHE A 140 -11.71 -16.35 -9.28
CA PHE A 140 -11.56 -15.69 -10.58
C PHE A 140 -10.38 -16.27 -11.37
N CYS A 141 -9.19 -16.31 -10.76
CA CYS A 141 -8.00 -16.80 -11.45
C CYS A 141 -8.04 -18.31 -11.71
N SER A 142 -8.64 -19.11 -10.83
CA SER A 142 -8.85 -20.55 -11.05
C SER A 142 -9.79 -20.80 -12.21
N ARG A 143 -10.89 -20.04 -12.28
CA ARG A 143 -11.87 -20.11 -13.36
C ARG A 143 -11.26 -19.71 -14.70
N ARG A 144 -10.49 -18.62 -14.76
CA ARG A 144 -9.91 -18.11 -16.02
C ARG A 144 -8.65 -18.86 -16.45
N PHE A 145 -7.69 -19.03 -15.54
CA PHE A 145 -6.35 -19.53 -15.87
C PHE A 145 -6.02 -20.91 -15.33
N GLY A 146 -6.87 -21.47 -14.47
CA GLY A 146 -6.68 -22.75 -13.83
C GLY A 146 -6.09 -22.65 -12.42
N ARG A 147 -6.43 -23.68 -11.62
CA ARG A 147 -6.15 -23.70 -10.18
C ARG A 147 -4.64 -23.66 -9.87
N GLU A 148 -3.83 -24.41 -10.61
CA GLU A 148 -2.37 -24.44 -10.38
C GLU A 148 -1.76 -23.04 -10.59
N PHE A 149 -2.20 -22.30 -11.62
CA PHE A 149 -1.76 -20.92 -11.83
C PHE A 149 -2.20 -20.01 -10.68
N ALA A 150 -3.44 -20.12 -10.23
CA ALA A 150 -3.96 -19.31 -9.13
C ALA A 150 -3.19 -19.57 -7.83
N GLU A 151 -2.93 -20.83 -7.48
CA GLU A 151 -2.22 -21.22 -6.25
C GLU A 151 -0.72 -20.90 -6.29
N ARG A 152 -0.05 -21.14 -7.43
CA ARG A 152 1.40 -21.00 -7.51
C ARG A 152 1.89 -19.62 -7.91
N VAL A 153 1.10 -18.85 -8.65
CA VAL A 153 1.52 -17.53 -9.18
C VAL A 153 0.74 -16.40 -8.51
N ILE A 154 -0.58 -16.50 -8.48
CA ILE A 154 -1.43 -15.39 -8.02
C ILE A 154 -1.46 -15.31 -6.49
N ASP A 155 -1.57 -16.44 -5.80
CA ASP A 155 -1.59 -16.44 -4.34
C ASP A 155 -0.31 -15.86 -3.71
N PRO A 156 0.92 -16.23 -4.15
CA PRO A 156 2.14 -15.54 -3.70
C PRO A 156 2.15 -14.05 -4.02
N LEU A 157 1.67 -13.65 -5.20
CA LEU A 157 1.63 -12.25 -5.60
C LEU A 157 0.70 -11.43 -4.67
N VAL A 158 -0.49 -11.96 -4.40
CA VAL A 158 -1.46 -11.35 -3.47
C VAL A 158 -0.87 -11.25 -2.07
N ALA A 159 -0.26 -12.32 -1.57
CA ALA A 159 0.38 -12.32 -0.27
C ALA A 159 1.51 -11.29 -0.16
N GLY A 160 2.35 -11.18 -1.19
CA GLY A 160 3.47 -10.24 -1.22
C GLY A 160 3.06 -8.77 -1.28
N ILE A 161 1.91 -8.46 -1.88
CA ILE A 161 1.41 -7.08 -2.01
C ILE A 161 0.50 -6.69 -0.85
N TYR A 162 -0.39 -7.59 -0.43
CA TYR A 162 -1.47 -7.30 0.50
C TYR A 162 -1.31 -7.99 1.87
N ALA A 163 -0.31 -8.85 2.04
CA ALA A 163 -0.16 -9.75 3.18
C ALA A 163 -1.44 -10.55 3.49
N GLY A 164 -2.23 -10.83 2.43
CA GLY A 164 -3.54 -11.48 2.45
C GLY A 164 -3.54 -12.85 1.78
N ARG A 165 -4.70 -13.48 1.73
CA ARG A 165 -4.95 -14.72 0.99
C ARG A 165 -5.76 -14.43 -0.26
N ALA A 166 -5.36 -15.01 -1.39
CA ALA A 166 -6.12 -14.88 -2.64
C ALA A 166 -7.55 -15.42 -2.55
N SER A 167 -7.80 -16.37 -1.64
CA SER A 167 -9.12 -16.95 -1.34
C SER A 167 -10.03 -16.05 -0.48
N GLU A 168 -9.52 -14.97 0.09
CA GLU A 168 -10.28 -14.06 0.95
C GLU A 168 -10.47 -12.67 0.34
N LEU A 169 -9.61 -12.28 -0.61
CA LEU A 169 -9.62 -10.94 -1.20
C LEU A 169 -10.47 -10.90 -2.47
N SER A 170 -11.26 -9.82 -2.61
CA SER A 170 -12.10 -9.54 -3.76
C SER A 170 -11.27 -9.21 -4.99
N VAL A 171 -11.52 -9.88 -6.11
CA VAL A 171 -10.85 -9.57 -7.38
C VAL A 171 -11.20 -8.17 -7.86
N LEU A 172 -12.44 -7.74 -7.67
CA LEU A 172 -12.91 -6.40 -8.03
C LEU A 172 -12.19 -5.31 -7.24
N ALA A 173 -11.96 -5.54 -5.94
CA ALA A 173 -11.30 -4.57 -5.08
C ALA A 173 -9.79 -4.42 -5.38
N ILE A 174 -9.09 -5.50 -5.75
CA ILE A 174 -7.63 -5.45 -5.91
C ILE A 174 -7.13 -5.53 -7.35
N PHE A 175 -7.91 -6.13 -8.25
CA PHE A 175 -7.61 -6.24 -9.67
C PHE A 175 -8.77 -5.80 -10.58
N PRO A 176 -9.40 -4.62 -10.37
CA PRO A 176 -10.58 -4.18 -11.12
C PRO A 176 -10.36 -4.16 -12.64
N LYS A 177 -9.10 -3.95 -13.06
CA LYS A 177 -8.74 -3.95 -14.49
C LYS A 177 -8.84 -5.33 -15.13
N LEU A 178 -8.66 -6.43 -14.37
CA LEU A 178 -8.82 -7.78 -14.92
C LEU A 178 -10.29 -8.08 -15.14
N VAL A 179 -11.14 -7.69 -14.19
CA VAL A 179 -12.61 -7.82 -14.30
C VAL A 179 -13.12 -7.01 -15.49
N ALA A 180 -12.73 -5.75 -15.61
CA ALA A 180 -13.11 -4.90 -16.75
C ALA A 180 -12.64 -5.43 -18.12
N LEU A 181 -11.49 -6.13 -18.18
CA LEU A 181 -11.05 -6.79 -19.40
C LEU A 181 -11.92 -7.98 -19.75
N GLU A 182 -12.30 -8.80 -18.77
CA GLU A 182 -13.23 -9.90 -18.97
C GLU A 182 -14.61 -9.40 -19.43
N GLU A 183 -15.17 -8.41 -18.75
CA GLU A 183 -16.46 -7.80 -19.10
C GLU A 183 -16.47 -7.26 -20.53
N LYS A 184 -15.43 -6.53 -20.93
CA LYS A 184 -15.37 -5.87 -22.22
C LYS A 184 -15.06 -6.82 -23.39
N TYR A 185 -14.21 -7.82 -23.18
CA TYR A 185 -13.64 -8.65 -24.25
C TYR A 185 -13.99 -10.13 -24.16
N GLY A 186 -14.71 -10.55 -23.11
CA GLY A 186 -15.04 -11.95 -22.86
C GLY A 186 -13.87 -12.79 -22.31
N SER A 187 -12.66 -12.25 -22.32
CA SER A 187 -11.43 -12.92 -21.93
C SER A 187 -10.41 -11.89 -21.46
N VAL A 188 -9.76 -12.19 -20.36
CA VAL A 188 -8.66 -11.36 -19.86
C VAL A 188 -7.50 -11.34 -20.85
N SER A 189 -7.16 -12.49 -21.42
CA SER A 189 -6.07 -12.65 -22.39
C SER A 189 -6.34 -11.87 -23.69
N LEU A 190 -7.56 -11.94 -24.24
CA LEU A 190 -7.98 -11.14 -25.40
C LEU A 190 -7.89 -9.64 -25.08
N GLY A 191 -8.41 -9.23 -23.94
CA GLY A 191 -8.37 -7.84 -23.51
C GLY A 191 -6.94 -7.31 -23.36
N MET A 192 -6.02 -8.11 -22.81
CA MET A 192 -4.60 -7.75 -22.73
C MET A 192 -3.97 -7.62 -24.13
N MET A 193 -4.31 -8.51 -25.06
CA MET A 193 -3.83 -8.44 -26.45
C MET A 193 -4.33 -7.18 -27.17
N HIS A 194 -5.61 -6.83 -27.02
CA HIS A 194 -6.18 -5.61 -27.60
C HIS A 194 -5.49 -4.36 -27.06
N ARG A 195 -5.34 -4.24 -25.73
CA ARG A 195 -4.61 -3.11 -25.12
C ARG A 195 -3.18 -2.97 -25.65
N ARG A 196 -2.49 -4.09 -25.87
CA ARG A 196 -1.12 -4.08 -26.43
C ARG A 196 -1.09 -3.57 -27.86
N ARG A 197 -2.08 -3.94 -28.70
CA ARG A 197 -2.20 -3.46 -30.09
C ARG A 197 -2.53 -1.97 -30.15
N GLU A 198 -3.30 -1.45 -29.22
CA GLU A 198 -3.64 -0.03 -29.10
C GLU A 198 -2.48 0.83 -28.52
N GLY A 199 -1.28 0.27 -28.40
CA GLY A 199 -0.11 0.98 -27.84
C GLY A 199 -0.13 1.12 -26.33
N GLY A 200 -1.07 0.45 -25.66
CA GLY A 200 -1.13 0.36 -24.20
C GLY A 200 0.10 -0.36 -23.68
N LYS A 201 0.92 0.33 -22.90
CA LYS A 201 2.04 -0.31 -22.20
C LYS A 201 1.49 -1.38 -21.25
N MET A 202 2.07 -2.59 -21.34
CA MET A 202 1.81 -3.61 -20.33
C MET A 202 2.03 -3.01 -18.94
N PRO A 203 1.23 -3.39 -17.94
CA PRO A 203 1.46 -2.95 -16.57
C PRO A 203 2.81 -3.50 -16.07
N GLY A 204 3.88 -2.84 -16.48
CA GLY A 204 5.19 -3.03 -15.89
C GLY A 204 5.31 -2.06 -14.74
N SER A 205 5.58 -2.52 -13.54
CA SER A 205 5.87 -1.64 -12.44
C SER A 205 7.23 -0.97 -12.68
N ARG A 206 7.23 0.25 -13.17
CA ARG A 206 8.42 1.08 -13.11
C ARG A 206 8.51 1.63 -11.70
N LEU A 207 9.16 0.84 -10.83
CA LEU A 207 9.34 1.18 -9.42
C LEU A 207 10.52 2.12 -9.27
N PHE A 208 10.39 3.04 -8.33
CA PHE A 208 11.46 3.92 -7.89
C PHE A 208 11.35 4.18 -6.38
N SER A 209 12.38 4.75 -5.82
CA SER A 209 12.41 5.26 -4.45
C SER A 209 13.26 6.54 -4.45
N TRP A 210 13.68 7.00 -3.28
CA TRP A 210 14.65 8.09 -3.15
C TRP A 210 15.92 7.60 -2.48
N ARG A 211 16.99 8.38 -2.61
CA ARG A 211 18.32 8.06 -2.06
C ARG A 211 18.26 7.78 -0.56
N ASP A 212 17.48 8.55 0.18
CA ASP A 212 17.27 8.39 1.62
C ASP A 212 16.00 7.63 2.00
N GLY A 213 15.44 6.88 1.06
CA GLY A 213 14.30 6.00 1.28
C GLY A 213 12.96 6.64 1.03
N ILE A 214 11.92 5.84 1.28
CA ILE A 214 10.53 6.25 1.06
C ILE A 214 10.10 7.38 2.01
N ALA A 215 10.75 7.50 3.17
CA ALA A 215 10.50 8.56 4.15
C ALA A 215 10.85 9.96 3.62
N THR A 216 11.61 10.07 2.54
CA THR A 216 11.92 11.35 1.85
C THR A 216 10.63 12.07 1.45
N LEU A 217 9.63 11.35 0.94
CA LEU A 217 8.36 11.96 0.52
C LEU A 217 7.57 12.59 1.68
N PRO A 218 7.21 11.89 2.76
CA PRO A 218 6.52 12.52 3.87
C PRO A 218 7.37 13.59 4.58
N ALA A 219 8.69 13.48 4.60
CA ALA A 219 9.56 14.52 5.15
C ALA A 219 9.49 15.82 4.32
N ALA A 220 9.54 15.73 2.99
CA ALA A 220 9.41 16.88 2.11
C ALA A 220 8.01 17.52 2.22
N LEU A 221 6.95 16.73 2.27
CA LEU A 221 5.58 17.22 2.51
C LEU A 221 5.50 17.96 3.85
N ALA A 222 6.06 17.38 4.91
CA ALA A 222 6.07 18.00 6.23
C ALA A 222 6.84 19.32 6.24
N GLN A 223 7.97 19.39 5.55
CA GLN A 223 8.75 20.62 5.39
C GLN A 223 7.94 21.73 4.70
N ARG A 224 7.22 21.41 3.61
CA ARG A 224 6.35 22.37 2.89
C ARG A 224 5.16 22.82 3.73
N LEU A 225 4.63 21.96 4.56
CA LEU A 225 3.54 22.29 5.49
C LEU A 225 4.03 23.13 6.68
N GLY A 226 5.23 22.86 7.20
CA GLY A 226 5.85 23.64 8.28
C GLY A 226 4.99 23.68 9.54
N THR A 227 4.75 24.87 10.08
CA THR A 227 3.97 25.11 11.32
C THR A 227 2.49 24.71 11.24
N THR A 228 2.02 24.31 10.07
CA THR A 228 0.67 23.76 9.86
C THR A 228 0.50 22.41 10.60
N ILE A 229 1.59 21.67 10.81
CA ILE A 229 1.58 20.35 11.48
C ILE A 229 1.77 20.55 12.98
N ARG A 230 0.91 19.89 13.76
CA ARG A 230 1.00 19.78 15.22
C ARG A 230 1.21 18.32 15.59
N THR A 231 2.39 17.97 16.01
CA THR A 231 2.76 16.61 16.45
C THR A 231 2.50 16.42 17.94
N GLY A 232 2.45 15.16 18.41
CA GLY A 232 2.13 14.82 19.81
C GLY A 232 0.67 15.11 20.18
N VAL A 233 -0.21 15.34 19.21
CA VAL A 233 -1.61 15.74 19.44
C VAL A 233 -2.55 14.58 19.11
N THR A 234 -3.15 14.00 20.13
CA THR A 234 -4.16 12.95 19.96
C THR A 234 -5.55 13.56 19.87
N VAL A 235 -6.22 13.35 18.74
CA VAL A 235 -7.65 13.65 18.58
C VAL A 235 -8.45 12.51 19.22
N ARG A 236 -9.38 12.85 20.10
CA ARG A 236 -10.21 11.88 20.81
C ARG A 236 -11.63 11.79 20.27
N ARG A 237 -12.15 12.90 19.76
CA ARG A 237 -13.54 13.02 19.32
C ARG A 237 -13.69 14.15 18.32
N ILE A 238 -14.62 13.97 17.39
CA ILE A 238 -15.12 15.00 16.50
C ILE A 238 -16.60 15.12 16.78
N SER A 239 -17.11 16.34 16.91
CA SER A 239 -18.53 16.61 17.07
C SER A 239 -18.99 17.73 16.12
N PRO A 240 -20.24 17.69 15.65
CA PRO A 240 -20.80 18.80 14.87
C PRO A 240 -20.83 20.10 15.70
N SER A 241 -20.64 21.23 15.04
CA SER A 241 -20.82 22.56 15.61
C SER A 241 -21.66 23.42 14.68
N HIS A 242 -22.08 24.60 15.12
CA HIS A 242 -22.93 25.53 14.32
C HIS A 242 -22.33 25.84 12.93
N ASN A 243 -20.99 25.98 12.85
CA ASN A 243 -20.28 26.39 11.63
C ASN A 243 -19.24 25.33 11.18
N GLY A 244 -19.53 24.04 11.35
CA GLY A 244 -18.64 22.95 10.97
C GLY A 244 -18.44 21.94 12.09
N PHE A 245 -17.22 21.83 12.61
CA PHE A 245 -16.84 20.77 13.56
C PHE A 245 -16.02 21.31 14.72
N ASP A 246 -16.22 20.67 15.88
CA ASP A 246 -15.38 20.76 17.07
C ASP A 246 -14.49 19.53 17.16
N ILE A 247 -13.19 19.73 17.16
CA ILE A 247 -12.18 18.69 17.26
C ILE A 247 -11.60 18.70 18.67
N HIS A 248 -11.88 17.66 19.44
CA HIS A 248 -11.42 17.51 20.80
C HIS A 248 -10.04 16.86 20.85
N VAL A 249 -9.05 17.55 21.41
CA VAL A 249 -7.65 17.11 21.47
C VAL A 249 -7.17 16.98 22.91
N GLY A 250 -6.42 15.93 23.20
CA GLY A 250 -5.92 15.67 24.57
C GLY A 250 -7.06 15.61 25.59
N ASN A 251 -6.84 16.19 26.79
CA ASN A 251 -7.80 16.13 27.88
C ASN A 251 -8.77 17.32 27.93
N LYS A 252 -8.40 18.49 27.40
CA LYS A 252 -9.22 19.72 27.49
C LYS A 252 -9.09 20.65 26.28
N GLY A 253 -8.29 20.29 25.29
CA GLY A 253 -8.10 21.12 24.10
C GLY A 253 -9.26 20.99 23.09
N ARG A 254 -9.60 22.09 22.41
CA ARG A 254 -10.62 22.14 21.35
C ARG A 254 -10.15 23.01 20.20
N LEU A 255 -10.33 22.53 18.99
CA LEU A 255 -10.13 23.27 17.76
C LEU A 255 -11.45 23.30 17.01
N GLN A 256 -11.67 24.38 16.23
CA GLN A 256 -12.83 24.49 15.35
C GLN A 256 -12.38 24.54 13.90
N ALA A 257 -13.12 23.87 13.02
CA ALA A 257 -12.90 23.87 11.59
C ALA A 257 -14.23 23.83 10.83
N LYS A 258 -14.25 24.44 9.63
CA LYS A 258 -15.40 24.35 8.72
C LYS A 258 -15.52 22.95 8.13
N SER A 259 -14.39 22.26 7.96
CA SER A 259 -14.28 20.93 7.38
C SER A 259 -13.23 20.09 8.10
N VAL A 260 -13.42 18.77 8.11
CA VAL A 260 -12.49 17.79 8.69
C VAL A 260 -12.15 16.71 7.69
N VAL A 261 -10.87 16.39 7.56
CA VAL A 261 -10.38 15.22 6.83
C VAL A 261 -9.82 14.23 7.84
N VAL A 262 -10.36 13.02 7.90
CA VAL A 262 -9.86 11.92 8.73
C VAL A 262 -8.97 11.04 7.87
N ALA A 263 -7.66 11.09 8.13
CA ALA A 263 -6.60 10.38 7.39
C ALA A 263 -5.91 9.34 8.29
N THR A 264 -6.69 8.62 9.09
CA THR A 264 -6.23 7.63 10.06
C THR A 264 -6.46 6.20 9.55
N GLN A 265 -5.91 5.21 10.26
CA GLN A 265 -6.24 3.81 10.01
C GLN A 265 -7.74 3.55 10.25
N ALA A 266 -8.33 2.58 9.55
CA ALA A 266 -9.78 2.34 9.53
C ALA A 266 -10.41 2.22 10.94
N HIS A 267 -9.77 1.51 11.88
CA HIS A 267 -10.28 1.36 13.25
C HIS A 267 -10.30 2.70 14.04
N VAL A 268 -9.32 3.59 13.82
CA VAL A 268 -9.29 4.93 14.43
C VAL A 268 -10.34 5.81 13.75
N THR A 269 -10.46 5.73 12.44
CA THR A 269 -11.53 6.42 11.70
C THR A 269 -12.89 6.03 12.26
N ALA A 270 -13.15 4.73 12.47
CA ALA A 270 -14.39 4.23 13.04
C ALA A 270 -14.71 4.83 14.44
N GLN A 271 -13.69 5.01 15.27
CA GLN A 271 -13.85 5.65 16.58
C GLN A 271 -14.20 7.14 16.47
N LEU A 272 -13.47 7.85 15.61
CA LEU A 272 -13.60 9.30 15.46
C LEU A 272 -14.93 9.74 14.84
N ILE A 273 -15.49 8.96 13.90
CA ILE A 273 -16.72 9.31 13.21
C ILE A 273 -17.99 8.70 13.83
N SER A 274 -17.86 7.89 14.89
CA SER A 274 -18.96 7.07 15.42
C SER A 274 -20.20 7.86 15.87
N GLU A 275 -20.05 9.10 16.30
CA GLU A 275 -21.16 9.96 16.72
C GLU A 275 -21.76 10.76 15.55
N ILE A 276 -20.97 11.01 14.51
CA ILE A 276 -21.37 11.82 13.34
C ILE A 276 -21.97 10.91 12.27
N ASP A 277 -21.40 9.71 12.14
CA ASP A 277 -21.73 8.75 11.08
C ASP A 277 -21.59 7.31 11.61
N PRO A 278 -22.61 6.84 12.34
CA PRO A 278 -22.61 5.49 12.91
C PRO A 278 -22.48 4.37 11.86
N GLU A 279 -23.10 4.53 10.70
CA GLU A 279 -23.06 3.54 9.60
C GLU A 279 -21.65 3.45 9.01
N GLY A 280 -21.04 4.58 8.69
CA GLY A 280 -19.66 4.61 8.24
C GLY A 280 -18.67 4.10 9.29
N ALA A 281 -18.92 4.38 10.57
CA ALA A 281 -18.14 3.80 11.64
C ALA A 281 -18.26 2.27 11.71
N ALA A 282 -19.46 1.74 11.47
CA ALA A 282 -19.69 0.29 11.40
C ALA A 282 -18.98 -0.34 10.18
N ALA A 283 -19.02 0.31 9.02
CA ALA A 283 -18.26 -0.10 7.83
C ALA A 283 -16.74 -0.10 8.09
N ALA A 284 -16.21 0.98 8.65
CA ALA A 284 -14.78 1.10 8.95
C ALA A 284 -14.28 0.03 9.95
N ARG A 285 -15.10 -0.39 10.92
CA ARG A 285 -14.76 -1.47 11.88
C ARG A 285 -14.60 -2.83 11.21
N GLN A 286 -15.25 -3.08 10.08
CA GLN A 286 -15.16 -4.35 9.36
C GLN A 286 -13.86 -4.49 8.57
N ILE A 287 -13.14 -3.40 8.32
CA ILE A 287 -11.87 -3.42 7.59
C ILE A 287 -10.79 -4.01 8.49
N LYS A 288 -10.43 -5.25 8.23
CA LYS A 288 -9.39 -5.98 8.97
C LYS A 288 -8.01 -5.52 8.54
N ALA A 289 -7.05 -5.52 9.47
CA ALA A 289 -5.63 -5.23 9.20
C ALA A 289 -4.77 -6.16 10.07
N PRO A 290 -4.50 -7.40 9.64
CA PRO A 290 -3.76 -8.37 10.43
C PRO A 290 -2.33 -7.89 10.70
N PRO A 291 -1.70 -8.32 11.82
CA PRO A 291 -0.35 -7.89 12.17
C PRO A 291 0.68 -8.39 11.15
N LEU A 292 1.73 -7.60 10.96
CA LEU A 292 2.83 -7.89 10.07
C LEU A 292 4.15 -7.54 10.75
N ALA A 293 5.19 -8.33 10.53
CA ALA A 293 6.56 -8.02 10.92
C ALA A 293 7.45 -7.92 9.69
N VAL A 294 8.35 -6.93 9.71
CA VAL A 294 9.41 -6.77 8.72
C VAL A 294 10.74 -7.03 9.41
N VAL A 295 11.50 -8.00 8.91
CA VAL A 295 12.83 -8.33 9.42
C VAL A 295 13.85 -7.94 8.36
N PHE A 296 14.65 -6.93 8.67
CA PHE A 296 15.77 -6.50 7.83
C PHE A 296 17.07 -7.15 8.30
N LEU A 297 17.80 -7.76 7.36
CA LEU A 297 19.11 -8.34 7.60
C LEU A 297 20.11 -7.82 6.58
N GLY A 298 21.28 -7.38 7.07
CA GLY A 298 22.43 -7.01 6.24
C GLY A 298 23.55 -8.04 6.41
N PHE A 299 24.11 -8.53 5.30
CA PHE A 299 25.19 -9.53 5.31
C PHE A 299 26.40 -9.02 4.51
N PRO A 300 27.63 -9.45 4.85
CA PRO A 300 28.74 -9.38 3.90
C PRO A 300 28.37 -10.17 2.63
N ARG A 301 28.64 -9.62 1.45
CA ARG A 301 28.26 -10.26 0.17
C ARG A 301 28.78 -11.69 0.04
N ARG A 302 29.98 -11.96 0.55
CA ARG A 302 30.60 -13.30 0.53
C ARG A 302 29.88 -14.36 1.37
N CYS A 303 28.97 -13.95 2.24
CA CYS A 303 28.17 -14.84 3.11
C CYS A 303 26.82 -15.22 2.49
N VAL A 304 26.57 -14.87 1.23
CA VAL A 304 25.31 -15.16 0.53
C VAL A 304 25.64 -15.78 -0.81
N ASP A 305 25.25 -17.04 -1.03
CA ASP A 305 25.59 -17.78 -2.26
C ASP A 305 24.78 -17.32 -3.47
N HIS A 306 23.48 -17.05 -3.28
CA HIS A 306 22.57 -16.62 -4.34
C HIS A 306 23.01 -15.28 -4.96
N PRO A 307 22.96 -15.10 -6.30
CA PRO A 307 23.38 -13.84 -6.96
C PRO A 307 22.56 -12.62 -6.56
N LEU A 308 21.37 -12.78 -6.02
CA LEU A 308 20.40 -11.73 -5.66
C LEU A 308 20.02 -10.83 -6.85
N ASP A 309 19.96 -11.38 -8.06
CA ASP A 309 19.74 -10.68 -9.32
C ASP A 309 18.24 -10.45 -9.65
N GLY A 310 17.43 -10.25 -8.64
CA GLY A 310 15.99 -10.03 -8.74
C GLY A 310 15.46 -8.99 -7.76
N LEU A 311 14.13 -8.77 -7.80
CA LEU A 311 13.43 -7.93 -6.81
C LEU A 311 13.39 -8.58 -5.42
N GLY A 312 13.48 -9.90 -5.38
CA GLY A 312 13.24 -10.75 -4.23
C GLY A 312 12.48 -11.99 -4.63
N PHE A 313 11.83 -12.63 -3.67
CA PHE A 313 11.02 -13.81 -3.91
C PHE A 313 9.71 -13.77 -3.11
N LEU A 314 8.73 -14.56 -3.56
CA LEU A 314 7.45 -14.75 -2.90
C LEU A 314 7.21 -16.23 -2.62
N THR A 315 6.42 -16.51 -1.58
CA THR A 315 6.08 -17.88 -1.16
C THR A 315 4.58 -18.11 -1.28
N SER A 316 4.18 -19.25 -1.90
CA SER A 316 2.80 -19.68 -1.85
C SER A 316 2.48 -20.30 -0.47
N GLU A 317 1.22 -20.35 -0.11
CA GLU A 317 0.78 -20.99 1.13
C GLU A 317 1.14 -22.49 1.16
N ALA A 318 1.14 -23.13 -0.01
CA ALA A 318 1.49 -24.55 -0.17
C ALA A 318 2.95 -24.89 0.18
N GLU A 319 3.86 -23.92 0.14
CA GLU A 319 5.27 -24.13 0.51
C GLU A 319 5.49 -24.20 2.04
N ASN A 320 4.47 -23.84 2.83
CA ASN A 320 4.47 -23.90 4.30
C ASN A 320 5.72 -23.23 4.94
N ARG A 321 6.10 -22.06 4.43
CA ARG A 321 7.22 -21.25 4.92
C ARG A 321 6.76 -20.24 5.97
N ASN A 322 7.67 -19.84 6.85
CA ASN A 322 7.40 -18.84 7.87
C ASN A 322 7.34 -17.40 7.32
N ILE A 323 7.80 -17.19 6.09
CA ILE A 323 7.80 -15.87 5.44
C ILE A 323 6.83 -15.83 4.26
N ILE A 324 6.20 -14.68 4.07
CA ILE A 324 5.35 -14.39 2.90
C ILE A 324 6.21 -14.18 1.65
N GLY A 325 7.40 -13.63 1.85
CA GLY A 325 8.37 -13.35 0.81
C GLY A 325 9.48 -12.45 1.33
N ALA A 326 10.39 -12.08 0.45
CA ALA A 326 11.51 -11.23 0.77
C ALA A 326 11.83 -10.25 -0.38
N GLN A 327 12.45 -9.12 -0.04
CA GLN A 327 13.02 -8.17 -1.00
C GLN A 327 14.54 -8.21 -0.95
N PHE A 328 15.18 -8.15 -2.11
CA PHE A 328 16.62 -7.97 -2.26
C PHE A 328 16.93 -6.46 -2.31
N CYS A 329 16.87 -5.82 -1.14
CA CYS A 329 16.85 -4.37 -1.01
C CYS A 329 18.03 -3.68 -1.69
N SER A 330 19.26 -4.22 -1.56
CA SER A 330 20.48 -3.66 -2.17
C SER A 330 20.57 -3.88 -3.68
N THR A 331 19.86 -4.89 -4.22
CA THR A 331 19.74 -5.09 -5.67
C THR A 331 18.68 -4.16 -6.26
N MET A 332 17.56 -4.00 -5.54
CA MET A 332 16.52 -3.06 -5.95
C MET A 332 17.07 -1.63 -6.00
N PHE A 333 17.80 -1.24 -4.97
CA PHE A 333 18.38 0.11 -4.87
C PHE A 333 19.80 -0.01 -4.29
N PRO A 334 20.86 0.23 -5.09
CA PRO A 334 22.25 0.03 -4.66
C PRO A 334 22.65 0.82 -3.40
N CYS A 335 21.96 1.93 -3.11
CA CYS A 335 22.20 2.76 -1.93
C CYS A 335 21.69 2.15 -0.60
N ARG A 336 21.11 0.94 -0.59
CA ARG A 336 20.55 0.29 0.60
C ARG A 336 21.55 -0.49 1.44
N ALA A 337 22.74 -0.75 0.92
CA ALA A 337 23.81 -1.43 1.67
C ALA A 337 25.17 -0.75 1.43
N PRO A 338 26.10 -0.80 2.38
CA PRO A 338 27.46 -0.33 2.16
C PRO A 338 28.23 -1.27 1.21
N ALA A 339 29.33 -0.77 0.62
CA ALA A 339 30.16 -1.54 -0.29
C ALA A 339 30.57 -2.90 0.31
N GLY A 340 30.51 -3.97 -0.48
CA GLY A 340 30.84 -5.33 -0.05
C GLY A 340 29.75 -6.02 0.80
N HIS A 341 28.58 -5.41 0.97
CA HIS A 341 27.45 -5.96 1.71
C HIS A 341 26.20 -6.05 0.84
N VAL A 342 25.24 -6.86 1.30
CA VAL A 342 23.89 -7.00 0.73
C VAL A 342 22.85 -6.80 1.82
N ALA A 343 21.69 -6.31 1.42
CA ALA A 343 20.56 -6.07 2.28
C ALA A 343 19.33 -6.82 1.78
N VAL A 344 18.67 -7.55 2.69
CA VAL A 344 17.45 -8.31 2.43
C VAL A 344 16.40 -8.02 3.51
N SER A 345 15.13 -7.99 3.13
CA SER A 345 14.01 -7.87 4.07
C SER A 345 13.06 -9.03 3.91
N ALA A 346 12.71 -9.69 5.02
CA ALA A 346 11.67 -10.70 5.09
C ALA A 346 10.38 -10.12 5.65
N TYR A 347 9.23 -10.61 5.17
CA TYR A 347 7.90 -10.25 5.62
C TYR A 347 7.24 -11.47 6.26
N LEU A 348 6.81 -11.34 7.54
CA LEU A 348 6.22 -12.41 8.35
C LEU A 348 4.85 -11.98 8.87
N GLY A 349 3.90 -12.91 8.95
CA GLY A 349 2.58 -12.64 9.49
C GLY A 349 1.49 -12.48 8.44
N GLY A 350 0.77 -11.34 8.45
CA GLY A 350 -0.40 -11.15 7.58
C GLY A 350 -1.55 -12.09 7.95
N THR A 351 -2.49 -12.33 7.02
CA THR A 351 -3.61 -13.25 7.26
C THR A 351 -3.19 -14.72 7.37
N ARG A 352 -2.06 -15.10 6.75
CA ARG A 352 -1.60 -16.49 6.76
C ARG A 352 -1.13 -16.96 8.14
N ALA A 353 -0.39 -16.10 8.86
CA ALA A 353 0.22 -16.46 10.13
C ALA A 353 0.32 -15.24 11.09
N PRO A 354 -0.80 -14.65 11.52
CA PRO A 354 -0.80 -13.40 12.29
C PRO A 354 -0.02 -13.50 13.61
N ASP A 355 0.04 -14.69 14.20
CA ASP A 355 0.74 -14.91 15.47
C ASP A 355 2.26 -14.86 15.32
N LEU A 356 2.81 -15.25 14.17
CA LEU A 356 4.24 -15.09 13.89
C LEU A 356 4.68 -13.63 13.98
N ALA A 357 3.88 -12.69 13.49
CA ALA A 357 4.22 -11.26 13.56
C ALA A 357 4.26 -10.69 14.99
N ARG A 358 3.78 -11.43 15.98
CA ARG A 358 3.76 -11.02 17.39
C ARG A 358 4.93 -11.59 18.19
N LEU A 359 5.71 -12.49 17.61
CA LEU A 359 6.88 -13.09 18.26
C LEU A 359 7.92 -12.01 18.62
N PRO A 360 8.71 -12.23 19.68
CA PRO A 360 9.82 -11.37 20.04
C PRO A 360 10.83 -11.19 18.90
N ALA A 361 11.46 -10.02 18.83
CA ALA A 361 12.41 -9.69 17.75
C ALA A 361 13.54 -10.73 17.56
N PRO A 362 14.16 -11.32 18.60
CA PRO A 362 15.16 -12.36 18.43
C PRO A 362 14.62 -13.59 17.68
N GLU A 363 13.43 -14.06 18.01
CA GLU A 363 12.80 -15.22 17.38
C GLU A 363 12.49 -14.95 15.89
N LEU A 364 11.98 -13.74 15.58
CA LEU A 364 11.73 -13.33 14.19
C LEU A 364 13.03 -13.23 13.37
N ILE A 365 14.12 -12.77 13.98
CA ILE A 365 15.44 -12.74 13.35
C ILE A 365 15.92 -14.15 13.05
N ASP A 366 15.79 -15.08 14.00
CA ASP A 366 16.22 -16.46 13.82
C ASP A 366 15.40 -17.19 12.75
N LEU A 367 14.08 -16.98 12.72
CA LEU A 367 13.21 -17.47 11.65
C LEU A 367 13.65 -16.93 10.28
N ALA A 368 13.85 -15.62 10.15
CA ALA A 368 14.27 -15.01 8.89
C ALA A 368 15.68 -15.49 8.47
N ARG A 369 16.61 -15.67 9.41
CA ARG A 369 17.94 -16.24 9.13
C ARG A 369 17.86 -17.68 8.63
N SER A 370 16.99 -18.51 9.22
CA SER A 370 16.79 -19.89 8.75
C SER A 370 16.25 -19.90 7.32
N GLU A 371 15.22 -19.11 7.04
CA GLU A 371 14.66 -19.01 5.68
C GLU A 371 15.67 -18.51 4.65
N PHE A 372 16.49 -17.49 4.99
CA PHE A 372 17.53 -16.99 4.10
C PHE A 372 18.70 -17.97 3.92
N ARG A 373 19.04 -18.74 4.95
CA ARG A 373 20.02 -19.81 4.81
C ARG A 373 19.56 -20.87 3.81
N ASP A 374 18.31 -21.29 3.93
CA ASP A 374 17.75 -22.36 3.11
C ASP A 374 17.50 -21.92 1.65
N LEU A 375 17.07 -20.67 1.43
CA LEU A 375 16.61 -20.20 0.12
C LEU A 375 17.68 -19.43 -0.67
N ILE A 376 18.59 -18.73 0.00
CA ILE A 376 19.61 -17.90 -0.68
C ILE A 376 21.04 -18.22 -0.21
N GLY A 377 21.22 -19.27 0.59
CA GLY A 377 22.55 -19.66 1.09
C GLY A 377 23.19 -18.60 1.99
N ALA A 378 22.40 -17.83 2.74
CA ALA A 378 22.93 -16.81 3.66
C ALA A 378 23.47 -17.49 4.93
N VAL A 379 24.79 -17.43 5.13
CA VAL A 379 25.48 -18.07 6.27
C VAL A 379 26.13 -17.03 7.20
N GLY A 380 26.36 -17.43 8.44
CA GLY A 380 26.98 -16.58 9.46
C GLY A 380 26.01 -15.59 10.09
N ASN A 381 26.58 -14.64 10.84
CA ASN A 381 25.80 -13.62 11.52
C ASN A 381 25.61 -12.40 10.62
N PRO A 382 24.39 -11.79 10.58
CA PRO A 382 24.20 -10.54 9.88
C PRO A 382 24.98 -9.40 10.54
N THR A 383 25.53 -8.48 9.75
CA THR A 383 26.18 -7.26 10.23
C THR A 383 25.19 -6.32 10.92
N VAL A 384 23.95 -6.31 10.43
CA VAL A 384 22.83 -5.59 11.02
C VAL A 384 21.59 -6.45 10.96
N ALA A 385 20.81 -6.45 12.04
CA ALA A 385 19.51 -7.09 12.14
C ALA A 385 18.55 -6.11 12.80
N GLN A 386 17.37 -5.91 12.21
CA GLN A 386 16.33 -5.03 12.73
C GLN A 386 14.96 -5.63 12.48
N VAL A 387 14.08 -5.51 13.47
CA VAL A 387 12.68 -5.95 13.36
C VAL A 387 11.76 -4.74 13.53
N ARG A 388 10.77 -4.64 12.66
CA ARG A 388 9.66 -3.71 12.82
C ARG A 388 8.36 -4.49 12.94
N HIS A 389 7.70 -4.34 14.08
CA HIS A 389 6.36 -4.86 14.30
C HIS A 389 5.32 -3.84 13.86
N TRP A 390 4.34 -4.29 13.10
CA TRP A 390 3.13 -3.57 12.74
C TRP A 390 1.94 -4.33 13.34
N PRO A 391 1.46 -3.93 14.53
CA PRO A 391 0.30 -4.60 15.17
C PRO A 391 -0.95 -4.57 14.29
N LEU A 392 -1.05 -3.54 13.46
CA LEU A 392 -2.01 -3.41 12.37
C LEU A 392 -1.21 -3.18 11.10
N GLY A 393 -1.19 -4.19 10.24
CA GLY A 393 -0.44 -4.20 8.98
C GLY A 393 -1.23 -3.54 7.85
N LEU A 394 -1.50 -4.31 6.79
CA LEU A 394 -2.21 -3.82 5.62
C LEU A 394 -3.71 -4.09 5.72
N PRO A 395 -4.57 -3.13 5.30
CA PRO A 395 -6.01 -3.38 5.16
C PRO A 395 -6.26 -4.56 4.23
N GLN A 396 -7.28 -5.36 4.56
CA GLN A 396 -7.71 -6.49 3.74
C GLN A 396 -8.95 -6.11 2.94
N TYR A 397 -8.89 -6.34 1.65
CA TYR A 397 -9.92 -5.98 0.66
C TYR A 397 -10.74 -7.22 0.30
N GLY A 398 -11.44 -7.78 1.29
CA GLY A 398 -12.25 -9.00 1.14
C GLY A 398 -13.56 -8.77 0.40
N SER A 399 -14.38 -9.83 0.29
CA SER A 399 -15.72 -9.73 -0.27
C SER A 399 -16.56 -8.68 0.49
N GLY A 400 -17.34 -7.89 -0.23
CA GLY A 400 -18.10 -6.77 0.31
C GLY A 400 -17.28 -5.50 0.55
N HIS A 401 -15.95 -5.48 0.29
CA HIS A 401 -15.12 -4.31 0.51
C HIS A 401 -15.61 -3.09 -0.29
N GLN A 402 -16.06 -3.30 -1.53
CA GLN A 402 -16.60 -2.22 -2.36
C GLN A 402 -17.80 -1.55 -1.69
N ALA A 403 -18.74 -2.33 -1.14
CA ALA A 403 -19.90 -1.80 -0.41
C ALA A 403 -19.46 -1.05 0.87
N LEU A 404 -18.41 -1.53 1.59
CA LEU A 404 -17.86 -0.81 2.73
C LEU A 404 -17.31 0.56 2.32
N ILE A 405 -16.58 0.63 1.20
CA ILE A 405 -16.01 1.88 0.70
C ILE A 405 -17.10 2.83 0.19
N GLU A 406 -18.09 2.33 -0.50
CA GLU A 406 -19.29 3.11 -0.89
C GLU A 406 -19.98 3.67 0.34
N GLY A 407 -20.23 2.84 1.34
CA GLY A 407 -20.74 3.27 2.65
C GLY A 407 -19.87 4.34 3.31
N LEU A 408 -18.56 4.28 3.21
CA LEU A 408 -17.61 5.30 3.71
C LEU A 408 -17.54 6.55 2.83
N GLY A 409 -17.89 6.49 1.58
CA GLY A 409 -17.80 7.58 0.60
C GLY A 409 -19.13 8.29 0.30
N THR A 410 -20.19 8.06 1.09
CA THR A 410 -21.53 8.57 0.76
C THR A 410 -21.57 10.09 0.56
N THR A 411 -22.39 10.50 -0.40
CA THR A 411 -22.57 11.91 -0.82
C THR A 411 -22.97 12.82 0.36
N ASP A 412 -23.68 12.28 1.36
CA ASP A 412 -24.15 13.07 2.51
C ASP A 412 -23.03 13.49 3.44
N ARG A 413 -21.96 12.69 3.58
CA ARG A 413 -20.76 13.12 4.34
C ARG A 413 -20.01 14.24 3.65
N ARG A 414 -19.83 14.16 2.34
CA ARG A 414 -19.21 15.22 1.55
C ARG A 414 -20.01 16.52 1.61
N LYS A 415 -21.33 16.44 1.73
CA LYS A 415 -22.20 17.61 1.97
C LYS A 415 -22.05 18.19 3.38
N SER A 416 -21.72 17.37 4.37
CA SER A 416 -21.52 17.83 5.74
C SER A 416 -20.13 18.45 6.01
N GLY A 417 -19.17 18.31 5.08
CA GLY A 417 -17.79 18.76 5.25
C GLY A 417 -16.87 17.77 5.98
N LEU A 418 -17.30 16.53 6.18
CA LEU A 418 -16.49 15.43 6.69
C LEU A 418 -15.97 14.60 5.52
N PHE A 419 -14.64 14.43 5.46
CA PHE A 419 -13.95 13.68 4.42
C PHE A 419 -13.08 12.59 5.03
N LEU A 420 -12.94 11.48 4.31
CA LEU A 420 -12.13 10.33 4.72
C LEU A 420 -11.10 10.02 3.65
N THR A 421 -9.88 9.69 4.06
CA THR A 421 -8.80 9.26 3.17
C THR A 421 -7.92 8.23 3.87
N GLY A 422 -7.24 7.38 3.11
CA GLY A 422 -6.36 6.36 3.66
C GLY A 422 -6.12 5.20 2.70
N ASN A 423 -5.24 4.31 3.12
CA ASN A 423 -4.83 3.15 2.32
C ASN A 423 -5.92 2.08 2.17
N TYR A 424 -7.02 2.15 2.88
CA TYR A 424 -8.13 1.20 2.79
C TYR A 424 -9.15 1.54 1.69
N PHE A 425 -9.01 2.69 0.99
CA PHE A 425 -9.92 3.07 -0.11
C PHE A 425 -9.55 2.40 -1.46
N ALA A 426 -8.33 2.65 -1.96
CA ALA A 426 -7.94 2.26 -3.32
C ALA A 426 -6.66 1.41 -3.39
N GLY A 427 -6.29 0.77 -2.30
CA GLY A 427 -5.11 -0.09 -2.22
C GLY A 427 -3.99 0.44 -1.31
N PRO A 428 -3.08 -0.44 -0.88
CA PRO A 428 -2.10 -0.14 0.15
C PRO A 428 -0.88 0.63 -0.36
N SER A 429 -0.74 0.82 -1.68
CA SER A 429 0.44 1.46 -2.25
C SER A 429 0.49 2.96 -1.91
N VAL A 430 1.70 3.50 -1.77
CA VAL A 430 1.90 4.94 -1.56
C VAL A 430 1.25 5.75 -2.69
N ALA A 431 1.39 5.31 -3.93
CA ALA A 431 0.80 5.98 -5.09
C ALA A 431 -0.74 5.99 -5.03
N SER A 432 -1.37 4.88 -4.62
CA SER A 432 -2.83 4.84 -4.41
C SER A 432 -3.27 5.79 -3.29
N CYS A 433 -2.51 5.84 -2.18
CA CYS A 433 -2.77 6.80 -1.10
C CYS A 433 -2.71 8.25 -1.58
N LEU A 434 -1.77 8.59 -2.47
CA LEU A 434 -1.66 9.93 -3.07
C LEU A 434 -2.84 10.25 -3.99
N SER A 435 -3.29 9.30 -4.80
CA SER A 435 -4.47 9.49 -5.68
C SER A 435 -5.73 9.78 -4.85
N VAL A 436 -6.00 8.96 -3.83
CA VAL A 436 -7.16 9.19 -2.93
C VAL A 436 -7.02 10.51 -2.17
N ALA A 437 -5.80 10.89 -1.75
CA ALA A 437 -5.55 12.15 -1.07
C ALA A 437 -5.88 13.36 -1.96
N GLN A 438 -5.50 13.32 -3.25
CA GLN A 438 -5.80 14.35 -4.24
C GLN A 438 -7.30 14.48 -4.49
N GLU A 439 -8.01 13.36 -4.67
CA GLU A 439 -9.47 13.34 -4.81
C GLU A 439 -10.17 13.90 -3.57
N THR A 440 -9.68 13.53 -2.37
CA THR A 440 -10.21 14.03 -1.11
C THR A 440 -9.98 15.55 -0.95
N ALA A 441 -8.79 16.03 -1.31
CA ALA A 441 -8.47 17.45 -1.28
C ALA A 441 -9.35 18.27 -2.23
N LEU A 442 -9.59 17.76 -3.45
CA LEU A 442 -10.48 18.38 -4.43
C LEU A 442 -11.91 18.49 -3.89
N ALA A 443 -12.45 17.39 -3.36
CA ALA A 443 -13.79 17.36 -2.80
C ALA A 443 -13.95 18.33 -1.60
N ALA A 444 -12.95 18.41 -0.73
CA ALA A 444 -12.95 19.36 0.38
C ALA A 444 -12.84 20.84 -0.08
N HIS A 445 -12.03 21.09 -1.11
CA HIS A 445 -11.93 22.42 -1.73
C HIS A 445 -13.27 22.87 -2.32
N GLU A 446 -13.95 22.03 -3.09
CA GLU A 446 -15.26 22.33 -3.66
C GLU A 446 -16.33 22.59 -2.60
N TYR A 447 -16.32 21.83 -1.49
CA TYR A 447 -17.20 22.05 -0.35
C TYR A 447 -16.97 23.44 0.27
N LEU A 448 -15.72 23.80 0.56
CA LEU A 448 -15.37 25.05 1.19
C LEU A 448 -15.74 26.28 0.33
N ASN A 449 -15.54 26.18 -0.98
CA ASN A 449 -15.90 27.27 -1.91
C ASN A 449 -17.42 27.48 -1.98
N ARG A 450 -18.21 26.39 -2.01
CA ARG A 450 -19.68 26.46 -1.94
C ARG A 450 -20.16 27.11 -0.65
N ALA A 451 -19.58 26.72 0.49
CA ALA A 451 -19.93 27.27 1.78
C ALA A 451 -19.59 28.77 1.89
N GLN A 452 -18.50 29.21 1.27
CA GLN A 452 -18.18 30.68 1.20
C GLN A 452 -19.13 31.44 0.31
N GLY A 453 -19.51 30.91 -0.85
CA GLY A 453 -20.48 31.53 -1.77
C GLY A 453 -21.85 31.72 -1.14
N LEU A 454 -22.33 30.75 -0.36
CA LEU A 454 -23.61 30.87 0.37
C LEU A 454 -23.55 31.92 1.51
N GLN A 455 -22.43 32.06 2.21
CA GLN A 455 -22.25 33.10 3.23
C GLN A 455 -22.24 34.51 2.61
N PHE A 456 -21.66 34.67 1.43
CA PHE A 456 -21.64 35.96 0.73
C PHE A 456 -23.05 36.40 0.30
N GLN A 457 -23.89 35.47 -0.16
CA GLN A 457 -25.29 35.78 -0.56
C GLN A 457 -26.16 36.14 0.64
N GLN A 458 -25.93 35.52 1.83
CA GLN A 458 -26.68 35.86 3.05
C GLN A 458 -26.24 37.16 3.70
N THR A 459 -25.07 37.71 3.38
CA THR A 459 -24.56 38.97 3.94
C THR A 459 -24.93 40.16 3.05
N VAL A 460 -25.37 39.91 1.81
CA VAL A 460 -25.75 40.94 0.82
C VAL A 460 -27.29 41.04 0.66
N SER A 461 -28.03 40.12 1.28
CA SER A 461 -29.51 40.19 1.43
C SER A 461 -29.89 40.73 2.80
#